data_d5875257f83695f800d50f4266daf636
#
_entry.id   d5875257f83695f800d50f4266daf636
#
_cell.length_a   1.000
_cell.length_b   1.000
_cell.length_c   1.000
_cell.angle_alpha   90.00
_cell.angle_beta   90.00
_cell.angle_gamma   90.00
#
_symmetry.space_group_name_H-M   'P 1'
#
loop_
_entity.id
_entity.type
_entity.pdbx_description
1 polymer ?
#
loop_
_entity_poly.entity_id
_entity_poly.type
_entity_poly.pdbx_seq_one_letter_code
_entity_poly.pdbx_strand_id
1 'polypeptide(L)'
;LIDDNQFFAGKEKSQEEFFHTFNSLLEGGQQIILTSDRYPKEIDNMEDRLKSRFGWGLTVRLEPPELETRVAILINKAQESGVELKRDCAFFIAQKVRSNVRDLEGALKRVLANAHFFGQAITLDFVRETLRDLIAVHDRQISVDNIQRMVADYFKIKISDLLSKRRNRSVARPRQVAMALCKELTDHSLPEIGDAFGGRDHTTVLHACRKIKELSDTDLAIRDDYNNLLKALTG
;
A
#
# COMPACT_ATOMS: atom_id res chain seq x y z
N LEU A 1 13.04 -10.17 -19.65
CA LEU A 1 12.16 -9.78 -18.55
C LEU A 1 11.56 -11.01 -17.90
N ILE A 2 11.66 -11.12 -16.58
CA ILE A 2 11.01 -12.15 -15.77
C ILE A 2 10.23 -11.44 -14.69
N ASP A 3 8.93 -11.69 -14.66
CA ASP A 3 8.00 -11.10 -13.72
C ASP A 3 7.79 -12.05 -12.54
N ASP A 4 7.64 -11.47 -11.35
CA ASP A 4 7.31 -12.22 -10.12
C ASP A 4 8.30 -13.35 -9.80
N ASN A 5 9.60 -13.05 -9.74
CA ASN A 5 10.66 -14.06 -9.51
C ASN A 5 10.52 -14.82 -8.19
N GLN A 6 9.75 -14.33 -7.21
CA GLN A 6 9.44 -15.04 -5.97
C GLN A 6 8.70 -16.37 -6.21
N PHE A 7 8.05 -16.56 -7.35
CA PHE A 7 7.40 -17.83 -7.70
C PHE A 7 8.37 -18.99 -7.97
N PHE A 8 9.66 -18.74 -8.06
CA PHE A 8 10.66 -19.79 -8.05
C PHE A 8 10.90 -20.40 -6.66
N ALA A 9 10.47 -19.71 -5.58
CA ALA A 9 10.66 -20.17 -4.22
C ALA A 9 10.10 -21.58 -4.00
N GLY A 10 10.90 -22.47 -3.40
CA GLY A 10 10.53 -23.86 -3.13
C GLY A 10 10.49 -24.80 -4.36
N LYS A 11 10.91 -24.34 -5.55
CA LYS A 11 10.94 -25.13 -6.78
C LYS A 11 12.37 -25.42 -7.20
N GLU A 12 13.05 -26.33 -6.52
CA GLU A 12 14.49 -26.60 -6.69
C GLU A 12 14.92 -26.77 -8.15
N LYS A 13 14.25 -27.63 -8.92
CA LYS A 13 14.57 -27.85 -10.34
C LYS A 13 14.44 -26.57 -11.19
N SER A 14 13.41 -25.79 -10.93
CA SER A 14 13.19 -24.52 -11.66
C SER A 14 14.24 -23.48 -11.27
N GLN A 15 14.68 -23.45 -10.01
CA GLN A 15 15.77 -22.59 -9.55
C GLN A 15 17.09 -22.96 -10.20
N GLU A 16 17.40 -24.26 -10.32
CA GLU A 16 18.61 -24.75 -10.97
C GLU A 16 18.67 -24.38 -12.46
N GLU A 17 17.61 -24.66 -13.21
CA GLU A 17 17.50 -24.31 -14.64
C GLU A 17 17.55 -22.78 -14.84
N PHE A 18 16.90 -22.05 -13.96
CA PHE A 18 16.92 -20.60 -14.02
C PHE A 18 18.32 -20.04 -13.72
N PHE A 19 19.06 -20.62 -12.77
CA PHE A 19 20.42 -20.21 -12.45
C PHE A 19 21.36 -20.38 -13.67
N HIS A 20 21.25 -21.49 -14.39
CA HIS A 20 22.04 -21.72 -15.61
C HIS A 20 21.67 -20.73 -16.72
N THR A 21 20.38 -20.51 -16.95
CA THR A 21 19.90 -19.53 -17.92
C THR A 21 20.35 -18.12 -17.59
N PHE A 22 20.28 -17.73 -16.32
CA PHE A 22 20.68 -16.42 -15.83
C PHE A 22 22.18 -16.17 -16.07
N ASN A 23 23.03 -17.16 -15.73
CA ASN A 23 24.47 -17.05 -15.96
C ASN A 23 24.79 -16.96 -17.46
N SER A 24 24.18 -17.79 -18.28
CA SER A 24 24.40 -17.77 -19.73
C SER A 24 24.03 -16.41 -20.34
N LEU A 25 22.94 -15.79 -19.89
CA LEU A 25 22.55 -14.46 -20.34
C LEU A 25 23.53 -13.38 -19.87
N LEU A 26 24.05 -13.46 -18.65
CA LEU A 26 25.05 -12.52 -18.13
C LEU A 26 26.38 -12.64 -18.88
N GLU A 27 26.86 -13.87 -19.12
CA GLU A 27 28.09 -14.13 -19.88
C GLU A 27 27.96 -13.64 -21.33
N GLY A 28 26.74 -13.74 -21.90
CA GLY A 28 26.41 -13.20 -23.21
C GLY A 28 26.21 -11.67 -23.23
N GLY A 29 26.39 -10.97 -22.11
CA GLY A 29 26.21 -9.52 -22.01
C GLY A 29 24.77 -9.04 -22.21
N GLN A 30 23.77 -9.91 -21.98
CA GLN A 30 22.38 -9.60 -22.18
C GLN A 30 21.78 -8.82 -20.99
N GLN A 31 20.88 -7.89 -21.29
CA GLN A 31 20.13 -7.15 -20.26
C GLN A 31 19.08 -8.06 -19.65
N ILE A 32 19.13 -8.24 -18.32
CA ILE A 32 18.14 -9.00 -17.54
C ILE A 32 17.36 -8.02 -16.67
N ILE A 33 16.03 -8.13 -16.71
CA ILE A 33 15.11 -7.38 -15.84
C ILE A 33 14.28 -8.40 -15.07
N LEU A 34 14.28 -8.27 -13.74
CA LEU A 34 13.51 -9.11 -12.83
C LEU A 34 12.57 -8.24 -12.02
N THR A 35 11.35 -8.69 -11.76
CA THR A 35 10.47 -8.09 -10.77
C THR A 35 10.22 -9.02 -9.60
N SER A 36 9.91 -8.48 -8.44
CA SER A 36 9.58 -9.21 -7.22
C SER A 36 8.74 -8.36 -6.28
N ASP A 37 7.89 -9.01 -5.47
CA ASP A 37 7.14 -8.37 -4.39
C ASP A 37 7.98 -8.17 -3.11
N ARG A 38 9.20 -8.76 -3.05
CA ARG A 38 10.12 -8.76 -1.90
C ARG A 38 11.55 -8.52 -2.33
N TYR A 39 12.37 -8.09 -1.39
CA TYR A 39 13.81 -8.06 -1.64
C TYR A 39 14.35 -9.49 -1.80
N PRO A 40 15.35 -9.70 -2.67
CA PRO A 40 15.90 -11.04 -2.92
C PRO A 40 16.30 -11.81 -1.64
N LYS A 41 16.82 -11.11 -0.64
CA LYS A 41 17.22 -11.69 0.66
C LYS A 41 16.02 -12.15 1.52
N GLU A 42 14.85 -11.60 1.29
CA GLU A 42 13.61 -11.88 2.05
C GLU A 42 12.78 -13.01 1.45
N ILE A 43 13.18 -13.55 0.31
CA ILE A 43 12.47 -14.64 -0.33
C ILE A 43 12.86 -15.96 0.37
N ASP A 44 11.94 -16.52 1.15
CA ASP A 44 12.12 -17.82 1.77
C ASP A 44 12.19 -18.93 0.73
N ASN A 45 12.90 -20.03 1.04
CA ASN A 45 13.03 -21.21 0.17
C ASN A 45 13.58 -20.90 -1.25
N MET A 46 14.38 -19.85 -1.38
CA MET A 46 15.17 -19.56 -2.56
C MET A 46 16.64 -19.81 -2.26
N GLU A 47 17.36 -20.44 -3.18
CA GLU A 47 18.77 -20.75 -3.03
C GLU A 47 19.63 -19.49 -2.89
N ASP A 48 20.60 -19.52 -1.98
CA ASP A 48 21.45 -18.35 -1.68
C ASP A 48 22.26 -17.90 -2.89
N ARG A 49 22.62 -18.82 -3.79
CA ARG A 49 23.30 -18.48 -5.04
C ARG A 49 22.44 -17.61 -5.96
N LEU A 50 21.11 -17.85 -6.02
CA LEU A 50 20.16 -17.00 -6.76
C LEU A 50 19.93 -15.67 -6.07
N LYS A 51 19.74 -15.68 -4.74
CA LYS A 51 19.58 -14.44 -3.95
C LYS A 51 20.78 -13.50 -4.15
N SER A 52 21.97 -14.06 -4.15
CA SER A 52 23.21 -13.30 -4.39
C SER A 52 23.23 -12.69 -5.79
N ARG A 53 22.84 -13.44 -6.82
CA ARG A 53 22.81 -12.97 -8.21
C ARG A 53 21.76 -11.87 -8.41
N PHE A 54 20.59 -12.02 -7.84
CA PHE A 54 19.51 -11.01 -7.92
C PHE A 54 19.89 -9.69 -7.22
N GLY A 55 20.70 -9.77 -6.17
CA GLY A 55 21.21 -8.58 -5.47
C GLY A 55 22.42 -7.93 -6.12
N TRP A 56 23.01 -8.53 -7.16
CA TRP A 56 24.24 -8.02 -7.78
C TRP A 56 24.01 -6.84 -8.74
N GLY A 57 22.81 -6.71 -9.30
CA GLY A 57 22.44 -5.63 -10.21
C GLY A 57 21.90 -4.39 -9.49
N LEU A 58 21.33 -3.48 -10.28
CA LEU A 58 20.58 -2.32 -9.75
C LEU A 58 19.22 -2.78 -9.22
N THR A 59 19.01 -2.70 -7.94
CA THR A 59 17.70 -2.93 -7.31
C THR A 59 17.01 -1.60 -7.05
N VAL A 60 15.83 -1.42 -7.63
CA VAL A 60 15.00 -0.21 -7.48
C VAL A 60 13.66 -0.60 -6.87
N ARG A 61 13.28 0.08 -5.80
CA ARG A 61 11.94 -0.05 -5.22
C ARG A 61 10.97 0.86 -5.97
N LEU A 62 9.86 0.27 -6.41
CA LEU A 62 8.73 1.04 -6.96
C LEU A 62 7.78 1.41 -5.82
N GLU A 63 7.66 2.71 -5.55
CA GLU A 63 6.71 3.22 -4.57
C GLU A 63 5.30 3.35 -5.19
N PRO A 64 4.23 3.21 -4.38
CA PRO A 64 2.89 3.49 -4.85
C PRO A 64 2.78 4.90 -5.42
N PRO A 65 2.02 5.10 -6.52
CA PRO A 65 1.91 6.41 -7.14
C PRO A 65 1.16 7.40 -6.23
N GLU A 66 1.62 8.65 -6.23
CA GLU A 66 0.95 9.76 -5.55
C GLU A 66 -0.42 10.06 -6.18
N LEU A 67 -1.24 10.87 -5.49
CA LEU A 67 -2.62 11.17 -5.91
C LEU A 67 -2.69 11.72 -7.33
N GLU A 68 -1.85 12.68 -7.67
CA GLU A 68 -1.80 13.30 -8.99
C GLU A 68 -1.44 12.29 -10.08
N THR A 69 -0.49 11.42 -9.79
CA THR A 69 -0.10 10.33 -10.70
C THR A 69 -1.23 9.33 -10.88
N ARG A 70 -1.96 8.97 -9.80
CA ARG A 70 -3.15 8.11 -9.91
C ARG A 70 -4.24 8.73 -10.77
N VAL A 71 -4.48 10.04 -10.63
CA VAL A 71 -5.44 10.78 -11.48
C VAL A 71 -5.02 10.72 -12.95
N ALA A 72 -3.73 10.95 -13.24
CA ALA A 72 -3.21 10.86 -14.59
C ALA A 72 -3.34 9.44 -15.19
N ILE A 73 -3.05 8.40 -14.41
CA ILE A 73 -3.25 7.00 -14.81
C ILE A 73 -4.71 6.75 -15.20
N LEU A 74 -5.68 7.18 -14.37
CA LEU A 74 -7.10 6.99 -14.64
C LEU A 74 -7.54 7.67 -15.93
N ILE A 75 -7.11 8.92 -16.16
CA ILE A 75 -7.45 9.68 -17.37
C ILE A 75 -6.88 9.00 -18.60
N ASN A 76 -5.60 8.60 -18.57
CA ASN A 76 -4.97 7.91 -19.68
C ASN A 76 -5.64 6.56 -20.00
N LYS A 77 -5.94 5.77 -18.96
CA LYS A 77 -6.62 4.47 -19.13
C LYS A 77 -8.06 4.60 -19.65
N ALA A 78 -8.78 5.63 -19.25
CA ALA A 78 -10.09 5.92 -19.82
C ALA A 78 -9.97 6.31 -21.30
N GLN A 79 -8.99 7.14 -21.65
CA GLN A 79 -8.73 7.56 -23.02
C GLN A 79 -8.31 6.38 -23.93
N GLU A 80 -7.47 5.44 -23.42
CA GLU A 80 -7.15 4.19 -24.11
C GLU A 80 -8.43 3.36 -24.42
N SER A 81 -9.45 3.48 -23.57
CA SER A 81 -10.76 2.84 -23.75
C SER A 81 -11.75 3.65 -24.62
N GLY A 82 -11.31 4.75 -25.20
CA GLY A 82 -12.13 5.64 -26.05
C GLY A 82 -13.15 6.49 -25.26
N VAL A 83 -12.96 6.65 -23.95
CA VAL A 83 -13.88 7.39 -23.08
C VAL A 83 -13.15 8.58 -22.45
N GLU A 84 -13.79 9.76 -22.50
CA GLU A 84 -13.31 10.95 -21.81
C GLU A 84 -13.77 10.91 -20.33
N LEU A 85 -12.81 10.78 -19.41
CA LEU A 85 -13.05 10.84 -17.97
C LEU A 85 -12.76 12.25 -17.46
N LYS A 86 -13.75 12.92 -16.89
CA LYS A 86 -13.58 14.25 -16.29
C LYS A 86 -12.62 14.17 -15.10
N ARG A 87 -11.83 15.23 -14.90
CA ARG A 87 -10.80 15.28 -13.86
C ARG A 87 -11.37 15.13 -12.44
N ASP A 88 -12.55 15.67 -12.16
CA ASP A 88 -13.25 15.53 -10.88
C ASP A 88 -13.63 14.06 -10.57
N CYS A 89 -14.10 13.32 -11.58
CA CYS A 89 -14.37 11.89 -11.48
C CYS A 89 -13.10 11.09 -11.24
N ALA A 90 -12.03 11.35 -12.01
CA ALA A 90 -10.74 10.72 -11.83
C ALA A 90 -10.15 11.01 -10.45
N PHE A 91 -10.24 12.26 -9.99
CA PHE A 91 -9.77 12.67 -8.67
C PHE A 91 -10.52 11.93 -7.56
N PHE A 92 -11.85 11.83 -7.65
CA PHE A 92 -12.66 11.12 -6.68
C PHE A 92 -12.28 9.63 -6.60
N ILE A 93 -12.13 8.95 -7.74
CA ILE A 93 -11.70 7.55 -7.78
C ILE A 93 -10.31 7.40 -7.14
N ALA A 94 -9.34 8.23 -7.56
CA ALA A 94 -7.97 8.20 -7.05
C ALA A 94 -7.87 8.50 -5.54
N GLN A 95 -8.75 9.33 -5.01
CA GLN A 95 -8.81 9.63 -3.58
C GLN A 95 -9.38 8.47 -2.77
N LYS A 96 -10.38 7.76 -3.30
CA LYS A 96 -11.06 6.67 -2.60
C LYS A 96 -10.38 5.31 -2.77
N VAL A 97 -9.72 5.05 -3.91
CA VAL A 97 -8.99 3.79 -4.16
C VAL A 97 -7.50 4.08 -4.01
N ARG A 98 -6.95 3.73 -2.84
CA ARG A 98 -5.56 4.03 -2.45
C ARG A 98 -4.65 2.79 -2.44
N SER A 99 -5.23 1.59 -2.57
CA SER A 99 -4.55 0.32 -2.37
C SER A 99 -3.41 0.09 -3.38
N ASN A 100 -3.72 -0.03 -4.63
CA ASN A 100 -2.75 -0.29 -5.71
C ASN A 100 -3.32 0.12 -7.07
N VAL A 101 -2.45 0.11 -8.11
CA VAL A 101 -2.86 0.48 -9.47
C VAL A 101 -3.86 -0.52 -10.07
N ARG A 102 -3.78 -1.82 -9.73
CA ARG A 102 -4.72 -2.84 -10.22
C ARG A 102 -6.15 -2.57 -9.72
N ASP A 103 -6.30 -2.22 -8.45
CA ASP A 103 -7.61 -1.85 -7.88
C ASP A 103 -8.13 -0.55 -8.47
N LEU A 104 -7.24 0.41 -8.71
CA LEU A 104 -7.56 1.68 -9.37
C LEU A 104 -8.10 1.44 -10.79
N GLU A 105 -7.43 0.60 -11.58
CA GLU A 105 -7.90 0.18 -12.90
C GLU A 105 -9.19 -0.64 -12.82
N GLY A 106 -9.33 -1.50 -11.82
CA GLY A 106 -10.55 -2.27 -11.54
C GLY A 106 -11.75 -1.37 -11.28
N ALA A 107 -11.57 -0.34 -10.45
CA ALA A 107 -12.61 0.66 -10.19
C ALA A 107 -13.00 1.43 -11.47
N LEU A 108 -12.01 1.86 -12.27
CA LEU A 108 -12.26 2.51 -13.55
C LEU A 108 -13.04 1.60 -14.51
N LYS A 109 -12.59 0.35 -14.70
CA LYS A 109 -13.28 -0.63 -15.55
C LYS A 109 -14.74 -0.82 -15.14
N ARG A 110 -15.01 -0.88 -13.84
CA ARG A 110 -16.37 -0.99 -13.31
C ARG A 110 -17.21 0.24 -13.68
N VAL A 111 -16.66 1.45 -13.55
CA VAL A 111 -17.34 2.69 -13.95
C VAL A 111 -17.64 2.71 -15.46
N LEU A 112 -16.64 2.39 -16.28
CA LEU A 112 -16.79 2.37 -17.74
C LEU A 112 -17.82 1.33 -18.20
N ALA A 113 -17.77 0.12 -17.64
CA ALA A 113 -18.69 -0.96 -17.97
C ALA A 113 -20.14 -0.60 -17.62
N ASN A 114 -20.38 -0.01 -16.43
CA ASN A 114 -21.71 0.43 -16.01
C ASN A 114 -22.22 1.60 -16.88
N ALA A 115 -21.36 2.57 -17.18
CA ALA A 115 -21.74 3.69 -18.05
C ALA A 115 -22.16 3.21 -19.44
N HIS A 116 -21.42 2.26 -20.01
CA HIS A 116 -21.75 1.64 -21.28
C HIS A 116 -23.06 0.83 -21.22
N PHE A 117 -23.24 0.01 -20.15
CA PHE A 117 -24.41 -0.84 -19.98
C PHE A 117 -25.70 -0.04 -19.83
N PHE A 118 -25.67 1.04 -19.03
CA PHE A 118 -26.85 1.88 -18.79
C PHE A 118 -27.00 3.02 -19.79
N GLY A 119 -26.06 3.22 -20.72
CA GLY A 119 -26.06 4.33 -21.67
C GLY A 119 -26.00 5.71 -20.99
N GLN A 120 -25.34 5.79 -19.82
CA GLN A 120 -25.29 7.01 -19.01
C GLN A 120 -23.94 7.73 -19.12
N ALA A 121 -23.98 9.05 -19.01
CA ALA A 121 -22.76 9.86 -18.94
C ALA A 121 -22.04 9.63 -17.59
N ILE A 122 -20.71 9.63 -17.63
CA ILE A 122 -19.89 9.50 -16.43
C ILE A 122 -19.85 10.85 -15.71
N THR A 123 -20.74 10.99 -14.72
CA THR A 123 -20.80 12.12 -13.80
C THR A 123 -20.21 11.73 -12.45
N LEU A 124 -19.89 12.69 -11.60
CA LEU A 124 -19.38 12.43 -10.26
C LEU A 124 -20.39 11.62 -9.43
N ASP A 125 -21.67 11.91 -9.54
CA ASP A 125 -22.72 11.18 -8.82
C ASP A 125 -22.88 9.74 -9.34
N PHE A 126 -22.79 9.55 -10.65
CA PHE A 126 -22.75 8.22 -11.24
C PHE A 126 -21.56 7.40 -10.73
N VAL A 127 -20.37 8.00 -10.65
CA VAL A 127 -19.17 7.34 -10.12
C VAL A 127 -19.34 6.97 -8.65
N ARG A 128 -19.89 7.86 -7.83
CA ARG A 128 -20.17 7.61 -6.41
C ARG A 128 -21.11 6.43 -6.22
N GLU A 129 -22.19 6.39 -6.98
CA GLU A 129 -23.18 5.31 -6.87
C GLU A 129 -22.59 3.97 -7.35
N THR A 130 -21.89 3.97 -8.50
CA THR A 130 -21.26 2.77 -9.07
C THR A 130 -20.21 2.16 -8.14
N LEU A 131 -19.47 2.98 -7.41
CA LEU A 131 -18.37 2.54 -6.53
C LEU A 131 -18.78 2.48 -5.06
N ARG A 132 -20.03 2.74 -4.71
CA ARG A 132 -20.51 2.81 -3.32
C ARG A 132 -20.13 1.59 -2.50
N ASP A 133 -20.37 0.38 -3.02
CA ASP A 133 -20.09 -0.87 -2.30
C ASP A 133 -18.58 -1.09 -2.13
N LEU A 134 -17.80 -0.80 -3.19
CA LEU A 134 -16.35 -0.90 -3.16
C LEU A 134 -15.75 0.05 -2.12
N ILE A 135 -16.22 1.30 -2.11
CA ILE A 135 -15.82 2.32 -1.15
C ILE A 135 -16.21 1.92 0.28
N ALA A 136 -17.44 1.39 0.48
CA ALA A 136 -17.91 0.96 1.80
C ALA A 136 -17.08 -0.19 2.38
N VAL A 137 -16.62 -1.13 1.55
CA VAL A 137 -15.72 -2.21 1.96
C VAL A 137 -14.36 -1.61 2.35
N HIS A 138 -13.83 -0.70 1.56
CA HIS A 138 -12.54 -0.05 1.80
C HIS A 138 -12.57 0.82 3.07
N ASP A 139 -13.62 1.63 3.24
CA ASP A 139 -13.81 2.46 4.44
C ASP A 139 -13.94 1.61 5.73
N ARG A 140 -14.50 0.39 5.65
CA ARG A 140 -14.53 -0.56 6.80
C ARG A 140 -13.14 -1.10 7.12
N GLN A 141 -12.33 -1.41 6.12
CA GLN A 141 -10.95 -1.88 6.31
C GLN A 141 -10.06 -0.79 6.90
N ILE A 142 -10.29 0.48 6.53
CA ILE A 142 -9.51 1.65 6.95
C ILE A 142 -10.21 2.43 8.08
N SER A 143 -10.99 1.76 8.94
CA SER A 143 -11.59 2.42 10.11
C SER A 143 -10.56 2.58 11.23
N VAL A 144 -10.74 3.62 12.09
CA VAL A 144 -9.89 3.85 13.26
C VAL A 144 -9.83 2.60 14.15
N ASP A 145 -10.98 1.94 14.36
CA ASP A 145 -11.06 0.72 15.17
C ASP A 145 -10.25 -0.43 14.57
N ASN A 146 -10.30 -0.59 13.24
CA ASN A 146 -9.51 -1.63 12.57
C ASN A 146 -8.01 -1.33 12.61
N ILE A 147 -7.62 -0.07 12.42
CA ILE A 147 -6.23 0.37 12.56
C ILE A 147 -5.72 0.09 13.98
N GLN A 148 -6.50 0.43 15.00
CA GLN A 148 -6.13 0.13 16.39
C GLN A 148 -5.95 -1.37 16.63
N ARG A 149 -6.86 -2.21 16.10
CA ARG A 149 -6.79 -3.66 16.22
C ARG A 149 -5.54 -4.21 15.54
N MET A 150 -5.31 -3.85 14.28
CA MET A 150 -4.16 -4.34 13.53
C MET A 150 -2.83 -3.92 14.16
N VAL A 151 -2.71 -2.68 14.62
CA VAL A 151 -1.50 -2.21 15.31
C VAL A 151 -1.32 -2.94 16.65
N ALA A 152 -2.39 -3.17 17.41
CA ALA A 152 -2.32 -3.90 18.67
C ALA A 152 -1.85 -5.36 18.46
N ASP A 153 -2.40 -6.03 17.44
CA ASP A 153 -2.04 -7.40 17.08
C ASP A 153 -0.59 -7.48 16.58
N TYR A 154 -0.17 -6.56 15.73
CA TYR A 154 1.19 -6.49 15.19
C TYR A 154 2.25 -6.35 16.30
N PHE A 155 2.03 -5.42 17.22
CA PHE A 155 2.95 -5.18 18.35
C PHE A 155 2.68 -6.09 19.56
N LYS A 156 1.74 -7.04 19.45
CA LYS A 156 1.37 -7.99 20.51
C LYS A 156 0.99 -7.31 21.84
N ILE A 157 0.22 -6.23 21.78
CA ILE A 157 -0.31 -5.50 22.91
C ILE A 157 -1.84 -5.51 22.88
N LYS A 158 -2.48 -5.16 24.00
CA LYS A 158 -3.94 -5.04 24.06
C LYS A 158 -4.39 -3.69 23.52
N ILE A 159 -5.56 -3.63 22.87
CA ILE A 159 -6.18 -2.37 22.43
C ILE A 159 -6.33 -1.41 23.63
N SER A 160 -6.69 -1.93 24.81
CA SER A 160 -6.77 -1.14 26.04
C SER A 160 -5.45 -0.45 26.41
N ASP A 161 -4.31 -1.01 26.04
CA ASP A 161 -3.00 -0.39 26.26
C ASP A 161 -2.78 0.80 25.31
N LEU A 162 -3.23 0.69 24.03
CA LEU A 162 -3.20 1.82 23.10
C LEU A 162 -4.00 3.02 23.62
N LEU A 163 -5.15 2.76 24.24
CA LEU A 163 -6.06 3.78 24.77
C LEU A 163 -5.62 4.29 26.15
N SER A 164 -4.75 3.54 26.86
CA SER A 164 -4.33 3.85 28.24
C SER A 164 -3.49 5.13 28.33
N LYS A 165 -3.37 5.69 29.56
CA LYS A 165 -2.49 6.83 29.86
C LYS A 165 -1.01 6.44 30.00
N ARG A 166 -0.64 5.16 29.82
CA ARG A 166 0.74 4.67 29.94
C ARG A 166 1.64 5.34 28.91
N ARG A 167 2.89 5.68 29.34
CA ARG A 167 3.89 6.39 28.52
C ARG A 167 5.16 5.58 28.26
N ASN A 168 5.23 4.32 28.73
CA ASN A 168 6.36 3.45 28.44
C ASN A 168 6.50 3.20 26.92
N ARG A 169 7.73 3.09 26.44
CA ARG A 169 8.05 3.02 25.01
C ARG A 169 7.33 1.87 24.28
N SER A 170 7.15 0.73 24.97
CA SER A 170 6.45 -0.44 24.43
C SER A 170 4.96 -0.21 24.11
N VAL A 171 4.33 0.82 24.67
CA VAL A 171 2.94 1.21 24.42
C VAL A 171 2.85 2.54 23.67
N ALA A 172 3.74 3.49 24.01
CA ALA A 172 3.73 4.81 23.41
C ALA A 172 4.08 4.76 21.90
N ARG A 173 5.03 3.90 21.50
CA ARG A 173 5.45 3.77 20.11
C ARG A 173 4.35 3.16 19.22
N PRO A 174 3.76 2.00 19.55
CA PRO A 174 2.61 1.48 18.81
C PRO A 174 1.45 2.49 18.69
N ARG A 175 1.15 3.22 19.76
CA ARG A 175 0.12 4.26 19.76
C ARG A 175 0.45 5.39 18.78
N GLN A 176 1.71 5.85 18.73
CA GLN A 176 2.16 6.88 17.78
C GLN A 176 2.03 6.40 16.34
N VAL A 177 2.39 5.14 16.06
CA VAL A 177 2.21 4.50 14.76
C VAL A 177 0.74 4.46 14.38
N ALA A 178 -0.13 3.99 15.28
CA ALA A 178 -1.57 3.93 15.03
C ALA A 178 -2.19 5.31 14.76
N MET A 179 -1.82 6.35 15.52
CA MET A 179 -2.29 7.72 15.29
C MET A 179 -1.81 8.26 13.93
N ALA A 180 -0.56 7.98 13.54
CA ALA A 180 -0.03 8.41 12.26
C ALA A 180 -0.75 7.70 11.09
N LEU A 181 -0.99 6.38 11.19
CA LEU A 181 -1.77 5.63 10.22
C LEU A 181 -3.22 6.14 10.11
N CYS A 182 -3.87 6.43 11.24
CA CYS A 182 -5.22 7.03 11.22
C CYS A 182 -5.21 8.38 10.47
N LYS A 183 -4.21 9.23 10.70
CA LYS A 183 -4.13 10.52 10.01
C LYS A 183 -3.85 10.39 8.51
N GLU A 184 -3.07 9.39 8.12
CA GLU A 184 -2.72 9.16 6.71
C GLU A 184 -3.86 8.48 5.94
N LEU A 185 -4.52 7.51 6.56
CA LEU A 185 -5.46 6.62 5.88
C LEU A 185 -6.91 7.05 5.99
N THR A 186 -7.27 7.85 6.99
CA THR A 186 -8.67 8.28 7.23
C THR A 186 -8.85 9.78 7.04
N ASP A 187 -10.09 10.19 6.79
CA ASP A 187 -10.46 11.60 6.68
C ASP A 187 -10.70 12.26 8.06
N HIS A 188 -10.43 11.53 9.18
CA HIS A 188 -10.62 12.04 10.53
C HIS A 188 -9.69 13.22 10.86
N SER A 189 -10.24 14.21 11.55
CA SER A 189 -9.49 15.34 12.09
C SER A 189 -8.61 14.90 13.26
N LEU A 190 -7.58 15.70 13.56
CA LEU A 190 -6.69 15.41 14.71
C LEU A 190 -7.45 15.32 16.05
N PRO A 191 -8.47 16.16 16.35
CA PRO A 191 -9.30 15.98 17.53
C PRO A 191 -10.04 14.64 17.56
N GLU A 192 -10.73 14.25 16.48
CA GLU A 192 -11.45 12.97 16.40
C GLU A 192 -10.52 11.77 16.61
N ILE A 193 -9.32 11.80 16.01
CA ILE A 193 -8.29 10.78 16.27
C ILE A 193 -7.89 10.80 17.74
N GLY A 194 -7.69 11.97 18.34
CA GLY A 194 -7.35 12.10 19.75
C GLY A 194 -8.41 11.47 20.68
N ASP A 195 -9.65 11.74 20.40
CA ASP A 195 -10.80 11.17 21.13
C ASP A 195 -10.84 9.64 21.02
N ALA A 196 -10.64 9.10 19.82
CA ALA A 196 -10.59 7.66 19.58
C ALA A 196 -9.40 6.96 20.30
N PHE A 197 -8.36 7.69 20.68
CA PHE A 197 -7.22 7.16 21.44
C PHE A 197 -7.25 7.52 22.93
N GLY A 198 -8.43 7.56 23.52
CA GLY A 198 -8.65 7.75 24.97
C GLY A 198 -8.68 9.22 25.39
N GLY A 199 -9.27 10.09 24.58
CA GLY A 199 -9.47 11.51 24.87
C GLY A 199 -8.16 12.31 24.89
N ARG A 200 -7.29 12.07 23.92
CA ARG A 200 -6.01 12.78 23.80
C ARG A 200 -6.18 14.06 23.01
N ASP A 201 -5.45 15.08 23.45
CA ASP A 201 -5.42 16.35 22.76
C ASP A 201 -4.85 16.22 21.33
N HIS A 202 -5.37 17.02 20.39
CA HIS A 202 -4.94 17.07 18.99
C HIS A 202 -3.44 17.34 18.84
N THR A 203 -2.81 18.08 19.77
CA THR A 203 -1.38 18.32 19.77
C THR A 203 -0.58 17.04 20.02
N THR A 204 -1.12 16.10 20.81
CA THR A 204 -0.52 14.78 21.03
C THR A 204 -0.53 13.96 19.72
N VAL A 205 -1.62 14.02 18.97
CA VAL A 205 -1.74 13.33 17.68
C VAL A 205 -0.77 13.95 16.67
N LEU A 206 -0.73 15.28 16.59
CA LEU A 206 0.20 16.01 15.70
C LEU A 206 1.65 15.66 16.01
N HIS A 207 2.01 15.64 17.31
CA HIS A 207 3.36 15.25 17.74
C HIS A 207 3.66 13.79 17.37
N ALA A 208 2.69 12.87 17.52
CA ALA A 208 2.85 11.48 17.13
C ALA A 208 3.16 11.35 15.63
N CYS A 209 2.39 12.01 14.77
CA CYS A 209 2.60 12.01 13.31
C CYS A 209 4.00 12.53 12.94
N ARG A 210 4.41 13.68 13.50
CA ARG A 210 5.75 14.25 13.26
C ARG A 210 6.85 13.29 13.74
N LYS A 211 6.68 12.71 14.93
CA LYS A 211 7.67 11.81 15.51
C LYS A 211 7.84 10.52 14.72
N ILE A 212 6.76 9.95 14.20
CA ILE A 212 6.84 8.75 13.34
C ILE A 212 7.52 9.10 12.01
N LYS A 213 7.21 10.23 11.41
CA LYS A 213 7.88 10.69 10.19
C LYS A 213 9.40 10.83 10.39
N GLU A 214 9.85 11.55 11.43
CA GLU A 214 11.27 11.70 11.78
C GLU A 214 11.96 10.35 12.02
N LEU A 215 11.26 9.42 12.67
CA LEU A 215 11.84 8.12 12.99
C LEU A 215 11.88 7.20 11.78
N SER A 216 10.92 7.29 10.87
CA SER A 216 10.95 6.54 9.62
C SER A 216 12.14 6.95 8.73
N ASP A 217 12.64 8.17 8.88
CA ASP A 217 13.84 8.65 8.18
C ASP A 217 15.14 8.14 8.81
N THR A 218 15.13 7.85 10.12
CA THR A 218 16.37 7.56 10.90
C THR A 218 16.45 6.15 11.46
N ASP A 219 15.33 5.42 11.59
CA ASP A 219 15.23 4.09 12.18
C ASP A 219 14.54 3.13 11.21
N LEU A 220 15.33 2.22 10.62
CA LEU A 220 14.86 1.24 9.64
C LEU A 220 13.74 0.35 10.19
N ALA A 221 13.85 -0.08 11.46
CA ALA A 221 12.86 -0.97 12.07
C ALA A 221 11.48 -0.28 12.16
N ILE A 222 11.45 1.00 12.56
CA ILE A 222 10.19 1.75 12.63
C ILE A 222 9.61 2.00 11.25
N ARG A 223 10.45 2.27 10.26
CA ARG A 223 10.03 2.42 8.88
C ARG A 223 9.42 1.13 8.33
N ASP A 224 10.05 -0.01 8.60
CA ASP A 224 9.55 -1.31 8.15
C ASP A 224 8.25 -1.68 8.85
N ASP A 225 8.14 -1.48 10.17
CA ASP A 225 6.90 -1.67 10.94
C ASP A 225 5.76 -0.82 10.37
N TYR A 226 6.03 0.47 10.08
CA TYR A 226 5.04 1.39 9.54
C TYR A 226 4.56 0.95 8.14
N ASN A 227 5.51 0.61 7.25
CA ASN A 227 5.22 0.18 5.89
C ASN A 227 4.48 -1.17 5.85
N ASN A 228 4.82 -2.11 6.72
CA ASN A 228 4.14 -3.40 6.81
C ASN A 228 2.68 -3.21 7.26
N LEU A 229 2.45 -2.37 8.26
CA LEU A 229 1.10 -2.03 8.71
C LEU A 229 0.31 -1.26 7.66
N LEU A 230 0.94 -0.31 6.98
CA LEU A 230 0.33 0.44 5.89
C LEU A 230 -0.12 -0.50 4.77
N LYS A 231 0.75 -1.41 4.32
CA LYS A 231 0.42 -2.43 3.31
C LYS A 231 -0.73 -3.33 3.78
N ALA A 232 -0.68 -3.82 5.01
CA ALA A 232 -1.72 -4.71 5.53
C ALA A 232 -3.09 -4.04 5.68
N LEU A 233 -3.14 -2.71 5.83
CA LEU A 233 -4.37 -1.91 5.92
C LEU A 233 -4.91 -1.50 4.54
N THR A 234 -4.05 -1.39 3.54
CA THR A 234 -4.43 -0.90 2.21
C THR A 234 -4.59 -2.01 1.16
N GLY A 235 -4.22 -3.26 1.50
CA GLY A 235 -4.40 -4.47 0.68
C GLY A 235 -3.15 -4.85 -0.08
#